data_50a7eb8aad929bba13f037c6f3add195
#
_entry.id   50a7eb8aad929bba13f037c6f3add195
#
_cell.length_a   1.000
_cell.length_b   1.000
_cell.length_c   1.000
_cell.angle_alpha   90.00
_cell.angle_beta   90.00
_cell.angle_gamma   90.00
#
_symmetry.space_group_name_H-M   'P 1'
#
loop_
_entity.id
_entity.type
_entity.pdbx_description
1 polymer ?
#
loop_
_entity_poly.entity_id
_entity_poly.type
_entity_poly.pdbx_seq_one_letter_code
_entity_poly.pdbx_strand_id
1 'polypeptide(L)'
;MFTSIFDDAFFDSFNALLQTPTYQTSVFPPMNAYTSEEGMTFEFALAGYSKEELKVTIEGKSLVVKGTPKEEKEDDKKCRKYCGTPRIRKATFTVKRPITDVLDTKKLKATFVDGLLTVVIPVKEKEECKDLEIEIL
;
A
#
# COMPACT_ATOMS: atom_id res chain seq x y z
N MET A 1 25.49 -2.56 -7.05
CA MET A 1 25.30 -1.24 -6.47
C MET A 1 23.92 -0.72 -6.85
N PHE A 2 23.01 -0.66 -5.89
CA PHE A 2 21.61 -0.28 -6.08
C PHE A 2 21.42 1.23 -6.16
N THR A 3 22.22 1.94 -6.92
CA THR A 3 22.22 3.39 -6.84
C THR A 3 21.29 4.09 -7.81
N SER A 4 20.56 3.36 -8.65
CA SER A 4 19.91 4.05 -9.75
C SER A 4 18.40 3.94 -9.81
N ILE A 5 17.79 3.05 -9.03
CA ILE A 5 16.33 2.82 -9.11
C ILE A 5 15.58 3.64 -8.07
N PHE A 6 16.16 3.80 -6.89
CA PHE A 6 15.64 4.60 -5.80
C PHE A 6 16.59 5.77 -5.49
N ASP A 7 16.82 6.62 -6.47
CA ASP A 7 17.55 7.83 -6.26
C ASP A 7 16.69 8.88 -5.50
N ASP A 8 17.32 9.93 -5.04
CA ASP A 8 16.63 10.97 -4.28
C ASP A 8 15.47 11.59 -5.08
N ALA A 9 15.59 11.67 -6.39
CA ALA A 9 14.54 12.19 -7.26
C ALA A 9 13.31 11.26 -7.30
N PHE A 10 13.51 9.96 -7.30
CA PHE A 10 12.41 9.00 -7.18
C PHE A 10 11.69 9.13 -5.84
N PHE A 11 12.47 9.22 -4.77
CA PHE A 11 11.95 9.35 -3.42
C PHE A 11 11.16 10.64 -3.22
N ASP A 12 11.69 11.75 -3.74
CA ASP A 12 11.01 13.05 -3.70
C ASP A 12 9.72 13.04 -4.51
N SER A 13 9.73 12.46 -5.70
CA SER A 13 8.54 12.32 -6.53
C SER A 13 7.46 11.46 -5.85
N PHE A 14 7.88 10.39 -5.22
CA PHE A 14 6.98 9.51 -4.49
C PHE A 14 6.41 10.19 -3.23
N ASN A 15 7.24 10.90 -2.48
CA ASN A 15 6.80 11.70 -1.35
C ASN A 15 5.81 12.79 -1.77
N ALA A 16 6.02 13.43 -2.90
CA ALA A 16 5.10 14.44 -3.44
C ALA A 16 3.73 13.83 -3.78
N LEU A 17 3.69 12.59 -4.26
CA LEU A 17 2.44 11.87 -4.52
C LEU A 17 1.72 11.45 -3.23
N LEU A 18 2.47 11.18 -2.17
CA LEU A 18 1.92 10.82 -0.87
C LEU A 18 1.49 12.05 -0.06
N GLN A 19 2.12 13.18 -0.28
CA GLN A 19 1.75 14.45 0.33
C GLN A 19 0.63 15.10 -0.47
N THR A 20 -0.58 14.64 -0.26
CA THR A 20 -1.73 15.47 -0.61
C THR A 20 -1.72 16.70 0.26
N PRO A 21 -2.01 17.91 -0.31
CA PRO A 21 -2.04 19.13 0.48
C PRO A 21 -3.02 18.98 1.63
N THR A 22 -2.46 19.11 2.80
CA THR A 22 -3.08 18.80 4.06
C THR A 22 -4.15 19.80 4.45
N TYR A 23 -5.37 19.45 4.23
CA TYR A 23 -6.32 19.64 5.28
C TYR A 23 -6.24 18.41 6.17
N GLN A 24 -6.02 18.60 7.47
CA GLN A 24 -5.80 17.51 8.44
C GLN A 24 -7.06 16.67 8.64
N THR A 25 -7.48 15.98 7.62
CA THR A 25 -8.36 14.85 7.79
C THR A 25 -7.44 13.65 7.93
N SER A 26 -7.47 13.03 9.10
CA SER A 26 -6.80 11.76 9.33
C SER A 26 -7.25 10.80 8.23
N VAL A 27 -6.37 10.54 7.27
CA VAL A 27 -6.64 9.59 6.20
C VAL A 27 -6.72 8.21 6.83
N PHE A 28 -7.85 7.56 6.67
CA PHE A 28 -8.05 6.19 7.12
C PHE A 28 -7.86 5.23 5.95
N PRO A 29 -7.15 4.11 6.14
CA PRO A 29 -6.40 3.71 7.33
C PRO A 29 -5.03 4.40 7.43
N PRO A 30 -4.44 4.52 8.63
CA PRO A 30 -3.06 4.97 8.76
C PRO A 30 -2.12 4.08 7.95
N MET A 31 -1.21 4.69 7.21
CA MET A 31 -0.35 4.00 6.26
C MET A 31 1.08 4.48 6.37
N ASN A 32 2.01 3.54 6.31
CA ASN A 32 3.42 3.80 6.03
C ASN A 32 3.77 3.28 4.65
N ALA A 33 4.64 3.98 3.96
CA ALA A 33 5.23 3.51 2.71
C ALA A 33 6.74 3.77 2.76
N TYR A 34 7.53 2.75 2.48
CA TYR A 34 8.98 2.87 2.46
C TYR A 34 9.59 1.96 1.41
N THR A 35 10.80 2.31 1.01
CA THR A 35 11.60 1.51 0.11
C THR A 35 12.68 0.76 0.87
N SER A 36 12.99 -0.43 0.40
CA SER A 36 14.08 -1.25 0.90
C SER A 36 14.80 -1.91 -0.27
N GLU A 37 15.85 -2.68 0.02
CA GLU A 37 16.54 -3.46 -1.01
C GLU A 37 15.62 -4.45 -1.72
N GLU A 38 14.58 -4.92 -1.04
CA GLU A 38 13.60 -5.84 -1.60
C GLU A 38 12.60 -5.18 -2.55
N GLY A 39 12.37 -3.88 -2.40
CA GLY A 39 11.39 -3.14 -3.18
C GLY A 39 10.60 -2.13 -2.36
N MET A 40 9.35 -1.96 -2.70
CA MET A 40 8.43 -1.04 -2.05
C MET A 40 7.56 -1.78 -1.05
N THR A 41 7.43 -1.23 0.16
CA THR A 41 6.58 -1.80 1.20
C THR A 41 5.54 -0.78 1.64
N PHE A 42 4.30 -1.24 1.71
CA PHE A 42 3.18 -0.49 2.28
C PHE A 42 2.70 -1.19 3.53
N GLU A 43 2.51 -0.43 4.59
CA GLU A 43 1.97 -0.94 5.85
C GLU A 43 0.68 -0.20 6.19
N PHE A 44 -0.38 -0.93 6.48
CA PHE A 44 -1.67 -0.37 6.86
C PHE A 44 -2.05 -0.85 8.25
N ALA A 45 -2.35 0.09 9.13
CA ALA A 45 -2.85 -0.23 10.46
C ALA A 45 -4.35 -0.51 10.40
N LEU A 46 -4.72 -1.78 10.55
CA LEU A 46 -6.08 -2.27 10.41
C LEU A 46 -6.51 -3.12 11.62
N ALA A 47 -6.36 -2.54 12.80
CA ALA A 47 -6.77 -3.19 14.03
C ALA A 47 -8.26 -3.51 14.04
N GLY A 48 -8.61 -4.73 14.39
CA GLY A 48 -10.00 -5.20 14.46
C GLY A 48 -10.54 -5.81 13.16
N TYR A 49 -9.82 -5.68 12.05
CA TYR A 49 -10.19 -6.36 10.81
C TYR A 49 -9.73 -7.83 10.82
N SER A 50 -10.48 -8.68 10.16
CA SER A 50 -10.07 -10.04 9.86
C SER A 50 -9.50 -10.12 8.44
N LYS A 51 -8.73 -11.14 8.16
CA LYS A 51 -8.12 -11.37 6.85
C LYS A 51 -9.16 -11.47 5.73
N GLU A 52 -10.30 -12.07 6.01
CA GLU A 52 -11.40 -12.24 5.05
C GLU A 52 -12.10 -10.93 4.69
N GLU A 53 -11.97 -9.93 5.53
CA GLU A 53 -12.55 -8.60 5.29
C GLU A 53 -11.67 -7.71 4.42
N LEU A 54 -10.45 -8.13 4.13
CA LEU A 54 -9.46 -7.36 3.39
C LEU A 54 -9.22 -7.95 2.00
N LYS A 55 -9.05 -7.08 1.02
CA LYS A 55 -8.72 -7.44 -0.36
C LYS A 55 -7.65 -6.53 -0.91
N VAL A 56 -6.60 -7.12 -1.44
CA VAL A 56 -5.50 -6.41 -2.11
C VAL A 56 -5.50 -6.78 -3.58
N THR A 57 -5.57 -5.78 -4.44
CA THR A 57 -5.58 -5.97 -5.89
C THR A 57 -4.67 -4.96 -6.58
N ILE A 58 -4.28 -5.27 -7.80
CA ILE A 58 -3.60 -4.36 -8.70
C ILE A 58 -4.57 -4.00 -9.83
N GLU A 59 -4.87 -2.73 -9.97
CA GLU A 59 -5.69 -2.20 -11.04
C GLU A 59 -4.87 -1.23 -11.89
N GLY A 60 -4.50 -1.65 -13.11
CA GLY A 60 -3.61 -0.87 -13.96
C GLY A 60 -2.24 -0.65 -13.32
N LYS A 61 -1.90 0.59 -13.07
CA LYS A 61 -0.66 1.01 -12.40
C LYS A 61 -0.89 1.43 -10.94
N SER A 62 -1.89 0.85 -10.30
CA SER A 62 -2.26 1.23 -8.94
C SER A 62 -2.44 0.02 -8.05
N LEU A 63 -1.94 0.13 -6.82
CA LEU A 63 -2.26 -0.77 -5.73
C LEU A 63 -3.60 -0.35 -5.13
N VAL A 64 -4.53 -1.28 -5.04
CA VAL A 64 -5.84 -1.04 -4.44
C VAL A 64 -6.02 -1.96 -3.24
N VAL A 65 -6.29 -1.37 -2.10
CA VAL A 65 -6.60 -2.09 -0.87
C VAL A 65 -8.02 -1.74 -0.45
N LYS A 66 -8.85 -2.75 -0.33
CA LYS A 66 -10.24 -2.63 0.08
C LYS A 66 -10.47 -3.35 1.40
N GLY A 67 -11.21 -2.74 2.28
CA GLY A 67 -11.69 -3.36 3.50
C GLY A 67 -13.21 -3.25 3.55
N THR A 68 -13.86 -4.40 3.76
CA THR A 68 -15.31 -4.48 3.92
C THR A 68 -15.58 -5.25 5.21
N PRO A 69 -15.82 -4.56 6.32
CA PRO A 69 -16.08 -5.24 7.58
C PRO A 69 -17.42 -5.98 7.54
N LYS A 70 -17.46 -7.11 8.20
CA LYS A 70 -18.71 -7.81 8.42
C LYS A 70 -19.61 -6.96 9.32
N GLU A 71 -20.89 -6.92 9.01
CA GLU A 71 -21.87 -6.20 9.83
C GLU A 71 -21.86 -6.76 11.25
N GLU A 72 -21.65 -5.89 12.23
CA GLU A 72 -21.88 -6.25 13.63
C GLU A 72 -23.39 -6.42 13.85
N LYS A 73 -23.76 -7.43 14.62
CA LYS A 73 -25.14 -7.62 15.04
C LYS A 73 -25.61 -6.38 15.81
N GLU A 74 -26.79 -5.88 15.51
CA GLU A 74 -27.36 -4.68 16.15
C GLU A 74 -27.36 -4.75 17.68
N ASP A 75 -27.43 -5.95 18.26
CA ASP A 75 -27.42 -6.16 19.71
C ASP A 75 -26.09 -5.74 20.37
N ASP A 76 -24.97 -5.84 19.66
CA ASP A 76 -23.66 -5.45 20.18
C ASP A 76 -23.46 -3.93 20.20
N LYS A 77 -24.24 -3.17 19.42
CA LYS A 77 -24.13 -1.71 19.31
C LYS A 77 -24.98 -0.96 20.34
N LYS A 78 -26.01 -1.58 20.87
CA LYS A 78 -27.05 -0.89 21.71
C LYS A 78 -26.56 -0.40 23.07
N CYS A 79 -25.42 -0.91 23.56
CA CYS A 79 -24.90 -0.59 24.90
C CYS A 79 -23.64 0.25 24.91
N ARG A 80 -23.13 0.69 23.74
CA ARG A 80 -21.88 1.42 23.66
C ARG A 80 -22.12 2.93 23.57
N LYS A 81 -21.62 3.66 24.56
CA LYS A 81 -21.46 5.10 24.50
C LYS A 81 -19.97 5.41 24.52
N TYR A 82 -19.47 6.02 23.46
CA TYR A 82 -18.07 6.42 23.43
C TYR A 82 -17.85 7.67 24.29
N CYS A 83 -16.85 7.60 25.17
CA CYS A 83 -16.41 8.73 25.98
C CYS A 83 -15.42 9.59 25.18
N GLY A 84 -15.88 10.25 24.12
CA GLY A 84 -15.06 11.04 23.22
C GLY A 84 -15.19 10.57 21.78
N THR A 85 -14.33 11.10 20.89
CA THR A 85 -14.34 10.73 19.48
C THR A 85 -13.67 9.37 19.29
N PRO A 86 -14.35 8.36 18.69
CA PRO A 86 -13.75 7.08 18.38
C PRO A 86 -12.59 7.25 17.39
N ARG A 87 -11.43 6.72 17.72
CA ARG A 87 -10.24 6.77 16.86
C ARG A 87 -9.94 5.46 16.16
N ILE A 88 -10.43 4.36 16.72
CA ILE A 88 -10.34 3.05 16.07
C ILE A 88 -11.61 2.85 15.28
N ARG A 89 -11.46 2.75 13.97
CA ARG A 89 -12.58 2.60 13.05
C ARG A 89 -12.52 1.25 12.36
N LYS A 90 -13.66 0.63 12.24
CA LYS A 90 -13.87 -0.55 11.43
C LYS A 90 -14.93 -0.22 10.38
N ALA A 91 -14.53 0.51 9.35
CA ALA A 91 -15.39 1.02 8.29
C ALA A 91 -15.00 0.43 6.95
N THR A 92 -15.91 0.47 5.98
CA THR A 92 -15.58 0.16 4.58
C THR A 92 -14.64 1.25 4.04
N PHE A 93 -13.53 0.82 3.45
CA PHE A 93 -12.59 1.75 2.85
C PHE A 93 -12.03 1.22 1.53
N THR A 94 -11.56 2.13 0.72
CA THR A 94 -10.80 1.82 -0.49
C THR A 94 -9.62 2.78 -0.55
N VAL A 95 -8.42 2.22 -0.58
CA VAL A 95 -7.17 2.98 -0.76
C VAL A 95 -6.59 2.63 -2.11
N LYS A 96 -6.26 3.65 -2.88
CA LYS A 96 -5.63 3.51 -4.18
C LYS A 96 -4.29 4.27 -4.16
N ARG A 97 -3.21 3.59 -4.46
CA ARG A 97 -1.88 4.17 -4.51
C ARG A 97 -1.22 3.87 -5.86
N PRO A 98 -0.69 4.89 -6.53
CA PRO A 98 0.03 4.67 -7.77
C PRO A 98 1.33 3.91 -7.50
N ILE A 99 1.69 3.02 -8.39
CA ILE A 99 2.96 2.29 -8.36
C ILE A 99 3.71 2.51 -9.67
N THR A 100 5.04 2.47 -9.58
CA THR A 100 5.90 2.70 -10.73
C THR A 100 6.11 1.40 -11.53
N ASP A 101 6.48 1.55 -12.81
CA ASP A 101 6.76 0.42 -13.70
C ASP A 101 8.00 -0.39 -13.28
N VAL A 102 8.82 0.16 -12.38
CA VAL A 102 10.01 -0.50 -11.83
C VAL A 102 9.65 -1.67 -10.91
N LEU A 103 8.44 -1.66 -10.35
CA LEU A 103 7.98 -2.67 -9.41
C LEU A 103 7.32 -3.84 -10.13
N ASP A 104 7.64 -5.04 -9.67
CA ASP A 104 7.06 -6.28 -10.19
C ASP A 104 5.77 -6.61 -9.44
N THR A 105 4.66 -6.23 -10.01
CA THR A 105 3.34 -6.47 -9.42
C THR A 105 2.94 -7.94 -9.40
N LYS A 106 3.56 -8.76 -10.24
CA LYS A 106 3.28 -10.20 -10.28
C LYS A 106 3.84 -10.95 -9.09
N LYS A 107 4.88 -10.40 -8.47
CA LYS A 107 5.53 -10.96 -7.29
C LYS A 107 5.11 -10.29 -5.98
N LEU A 108 4.03 -9.55 -6.00
CA LEU A 108 3.47 -8.90 -4.82
C LEU A 108 3.15 -9.92 -3.73
N LYS A 109 3.53 -9.61 -2.51
CA LYS A 109 3.21 -10.38 -1.32
C LYS A 109 2.46 -9.53 -0.33
N ALA A 110 1.37 -10.04 0.19
CA ALA A 110 0.60 -9.39 1.23
C ALA A 110 0.46 -10.29 2.45
N THR A 111 0.72 -9.76 3.62
CA THR A 111 0.57 -10.46 4.89
C THR A 111 -0.24 -9.62 5.86
N PHE A 112 -1.09 -10.27 6.64
CA PHE A 112 -1.87 -9.61 7.68
C PHE A 112 -1.63 -10.31 9.02
N VAL A 113 -0.89 -9.65 9.90
CA VAL A 113 -0.49 -10.15 11.21
C VAL A 113 -0.62 -9.04 12.24
N ASP A 114 -1.21 -9.37 13.38
CA ASP A 114 -1.34 -8.45 14.52
C ASP A 114 -2.00 -7.10 14.18
N GLY A 115 -2.97 -7.11 13.27
CA GLY A 115 -3.65 -5.90 12.85
C GLY A 115 -2.88 -5.03 11.85
N LEU A 116 -1.74 -5.50 11.37
CA LEU A 116 -0.93 -4.81 10.37
C LEU A 116 -0.98 -5.55 9.03
N LEU A 117 -1.49 -4.89 8.01
CA LEU A 117 -1.43 -5.38 6.64
C LEU A 117 -0.14 -4.85 6.00
N THR A 118 0.73 -5.76 5.62
CA THR A 118 2.00 -5.44 4.95
C THR A 118 1.95 -5.92 3.51
N VAL A 119 2.16 -5.02 2.58
CA VAL A 119 2.22 -5.32 1.15
C VAL A 119 3.61 -5.01 0.64
N VAL A 120 4.31 -6.02 0.15
CA VAL A 120 5.67 -5.89 -0.42
C VAL A 120 5.61 -6.11 -1.91
N ILE A 121 6.08 -5.15 -2.67
CA ILE A 121 6.18 -5.23 -4.12
C ILE A 121 7.66 -5.18 -4.49
N PRO A 122 8.25 -6.31 -4.92
CA PRO A 122 9.66 -6.32 -5.27
C PRO A 122 9.96 -5.54 -6.54
N VAL A 123 11.21 -5.14 -6.69
CA VAL A 123 11.72 -4.52 -7.91
C VAL A 123 11.81 -5.56 -9.02
N LYS A 124 11.45 -5.19 -10.24
CA LYS A 124 11.69 -6.03 -11.42
C LYS A 124 13.17 -6.35 -11.55
N GLU A 125 13.46 -7.60 -11.83
CA GLU A 125 14.80 -7.99 -12.25
C GLU A 125 15.17 -7.19 -13.51
N LYS A 126 16.36 -6.58 -13.51
CA LYS A 126 16.87 -5.95 -14.72
C LYS A 126 17.06 -7.05 -15.75
N GLU A 127 16.30 -6.98 -16.84
CA GLU A 127 16.70 -7.71 -18.04
C GLU A 127 18.09 -7.20 -18.41
N GLU A 128 19.06 -8.11 -18.45
CA GLU A 128 20.38 -7.77 -18.97
C GLU A 128 20.16 -7.22 -20.37
N CYS A 129 20.47 -5.94 -20.55
CA CYS A 129 20.58 -5.37 -21.89
C CYS A 129 21.70 -6.15 -22.59
N LYS A 130 21.32 -7.11 -23.40
CA LYS A 130 22.24 -7.74 -24.33
C LYS A 130 22.70 -6.64 -25.29
N ASP A 131 24.01 -6.40 -25.28
CA ASP A 131 24.62 -5.50 -26.26
C ASP A 131 24.23 -5.99 -27.65
N LEU A 132 23.45 -5.16 -28.34
CA LEU A 132 23.07 -5.42 -29.72
C LEU A 132 24.17 -4.87 -30.63
N GLU A 133 24.97 -5.74 -31.22
CA GLU A 133 25.82 -5.35 -32.35
C GLU A 133 24.91 -5.07 -33.57
N ILE A 134 24.96 -3.84 -34.02
CA ILE A 134 24.26 -3.41 -35.22
C ILE A 134 25.23 -3.50 -36.39
N GLU A 135 24.97 -4.34 -37.37
CA GLU A 135 25.73 -4.37 -38.61
C GLU A 135 25.50 -3.10 -39.41
N ILE A 136 26.59 -2.45 -39.81
CA ILE A 136 26.57 -1.28 -40.69
C ILE A 136 26.46 -1.81 -42.14
N LEU A 137 25.36 -1.47 -42.75
CA LEU A 137 25.17 -1.75 -44.17
C LEU A 137 25.97 -0.83 -45.07
#